data_02b290bd73ec5ba8d89aab922ddb12fa
#
_entry.id   02b290bd73ec5ba8d89aab922ddb12fa
#
_cell.length_a   1.000
_cell.length_b   1.000
_cell.length_c   1.000
_cell.angle_alpha   90.00
_cell.angle_beta   90.00
_cell.angle_gamma   90.00
#
_symmetry.space_group_name_H-M   'P 1'
#
loop_
_entity.id
_entity.type
_entity.pdbx_description
1 polymer ?
#
loop_
_entity_poly.entity_id
_entity_poly.type
_entity_poly.pdbx_seq_one_letter_code
_entity_poly.pdbx_strand_id
1 'polypeptide(L)'
;AGKRTAPLRERFGVVHHLELYNEEELKRIILRSAHVLGVEIEEEGAMELARRSRGTPRLANRLLKRVRDFAQVKYDGVITKEVANYALDLLDVDKFGLDHIDRNILITMIEKFQGGPVGLETLAASISEDAGTLEDVYEPYLLKNGFIQRTPRGRVVTELAYQHLGIPREV
;
A
#
# COMPACT_ATOMS: atom_id res chain seq x y z
N ALA A 1 15.09 -21.69 -24.00
CA ALA A 1 15.04 -20.82 -23.67
C ALA A 1 13.88 -20.40 -23.44
N GLY A 2 13.21 -20.61 -24.10
CA GLY A 2 12.08 -20.12 -23.88
C GLY A 2 11.83 -20.38 -22.58
N LYS A 3 12.16 -21.14 -22.19
CA LYS A 3 11.84 -21.28 -21.16
C LYS A 3 12.14 -20.48 -20.38
N ARG A 4 12.82 -20.12 -20.57
CA ARG A 4 13.15 -19.37 -19.83
C ARG A 4 12.53 -18.45 -19.92
N THR A 5 12.03 -18.37 -20.80
CA THR A 5 11.42 -17.32 -20.89
C THR A 5 10.44 -17.44 -19.99
N ALA A 6 9.79 -18.40 -19.98
CA ALA A 6 8.77 -18.47 -19.15
C ALA A 6 9.37 -18.32 -17.86
N PRO A 7 10.16 -19.09 -17.52
CA PRO A 7 10.65 -18.99 -16.24
C PRO A 7 11.25 -17.71 -16.08
N LEU A 8 11.92 -17.29 -16.99
CA LEU A 8 12.47 -16.11 -16.84
C LEU A 8 11.51 -15.15 -16.57
N ARG A 9 10.49 -15.14 -17.28
CA ARG A 9 9.62 -14.23 -17.15
C ARG A 9 9.00 -14.44 -15.89
N GLU A 10 8.75 -15.59 -15.53
CA GLU A 10 8.11 -15.67 -14.40
C GLU A 10 9.02 -15.49 -13.37
N ARG A 11 10.19 -15.78 -13.53
CA ARG A 11 11.00 -15.50 -12.60
C ARG A 11 11.10 -14.13 -12.49
N PHE A 12 11.00 -13.45 -13.45
CA PHE A 12 11.01 -12.15 -13.43
C PHE A 12 9.89 -11.72 -12.75
N GLY A 13 8.83 -12.20 -13.04
CA GLY A 13 7.68 -11.76 -12.50
C GLY A 13 7.78 -11.85 -11.06
N VAL A 14 8.28 -12.84 -10.56
CA VAL A 14 8.34 -12.96 -9.21
C VAL A 14 9.28 -12.07 -8.62
N VAL A 15 10.36 -12.01 -9.15
CA VAL A 15 11.32 -11.25 -8.61
C VAL A 15 11.07 -9.87 -8.59
N HIS A 16 10.47 -9.41 -9.58
CA HIS A 16 10.27 -8.05 -9.59
C HIS A 16 9.23 -7.71 -8.80
N HIS A 17 8.62 -8.61 -8.21
CA HIS A 17 7.64 -8.25 -7.48
C HIS A 17 8.08 -7.51 -6.48
N LEU A 18 7.33 -6.97 -5.79
CA LEU A 18 7.57 -6.17 -4.85
C LEU A 18 8.24 -6.85 -3.76
N GLU A 19 9.45 -6.48 -3.43
CA GLU A 19 10.02 -6.83 -2.25
C GLU A 19 9.48 -5.87 -1.27
N LEU A 20 8.80 -6.30 -0.25
CA LEU A 20 8.24 -5.42 0.76
C LEU A 20 9.23 -5.27 1.91
N TYR A 21 9.47 -4.03 2.30
CA TYR A 21 10.42 -3.71 3.35
C TYR A 21 9.67 -3.43 4.65
N ASN A 22 10.32 -3.62 5.78
CA ASN A 22 9.66 -3.30 7.05
C ASN A 22 9.77 -1.79 7.32
N GLU A 23 9.10 -1.33 8.35
CA GLU A 23 9.04 0.10 8.64
C GLU A 23 10.39 0.71 8.93
N GLU A 24 11.24 -0.01 9.67
CA GLU A 24 12.54 0.50 10.00
C GLU A 24 13.41 0.63 8.75
N GLU A 25 13.34 -0.34 7.86
CA GLU A 25 14.09 -0.29 6.62
C GLU A 25 13.62 0.86 5.75
N LEU A 26 12.32 1.07 5.67
CA LEU A 26 11.78 2.17 4.88
C LEU A 26 12.13 3.51 5.51
N LYS A 27 12.13 3.60 6.84
CA LYS A 27 12.50 4.82 7.51
C LYS A 27 13.91 5.22 7.11
N ARG A 28 14.84 4.26 7.10
CA ARG A 28 16.22 4.55 6.71
C ARG A 28 16.31 5.02 5.27
N ILE A 29 15.53 4.42 4.39
CA ILE A 29 15.50 4.81 3.00
C ILE A 29 14.97 6.24 2.87
N ILE A 30 13.91 6.56 3.61
CA ILE A 30 13.31 7.89 3.57
C ILE A 30 14.29 8.94 4.09
N LEU A 31 14.99 8.65 5.20
CA LEU A 31 15.95 9.58 5.73
C LEU A 31 17.08 9.84 4.74
N ARG A 32 17.55 8.80 4.05
CA ARG A 32 18.59 8.96 3.08
C ARG A 32 18.09 9.77 1.88
N SER A 33 16.90 9.47 1.40
CA SER A 33 16.32 10.19 0.27
C SER A 33 16.09 11.66 0.62
N ALA A 34 15.66 11.93 1.85
CA ALA A 34 15.44 13.29 2.30
C ALA A 34 16.77 14.07 2.28
N HIS A 35 17.85 13.42 2.74
CA HIS A 35 19.13 14.05 2.75
C HIS A 35 19.57 14.41 1.32
N VAL A 36 19.39 13.48 0.39
CA VAL A 36 19.76 13.72 -1.00
C VAL A 36 18.93 14.84 -1.60
N LEU A 37 17.67 14.94 -1.25
CA LEU A 37 16.78 15.96 -1.78
C LEU A 37 16.90 17.29 -1.05
N GLY A 38 17.67 17.35 0.02
CA GLY A 38 17.80 18.57 0.80
C GLY A 38 16.56 18.88 1.63
N VAL A 39 15.83 17.86 2.05
CA VAL A 39 14.61 18.04 2.81
C VAL A 39 14.90 17.79 4.27
N GLU A 40 14.46 18.70 5.14
CA GLU A 40 14.60 18.48 6.56
C GLU A 40 13.44 17.65 7.05
N ILE A 41 13.74 16.55 7.72
CA ILE A 41 12.70 15.66 8.19
C ILE A 41 13.13 15.09 9.55
N GLU A 42 12.19 15.04 10.47
CA GLU A 42 12.46 14.42 11.77
C GLU A 42 12.25 12.92 11.67
N GLU A 43 12.92 12.16 12.55
CA GLU A 43 12.80 10.72 12.50
C GLU A 43 11.37 10.25 12.65
N GLU A 44 10.59 10.92 13.49
CA GLU A 44 9.19 10.51 13.65
C GLU A 44 8.37 10.79 12.40
N GLY A 45 8.71 11.87 11.68
CA GLY A 45 8.06 12.13 10.40
C GLY A 45 8.41 11.06 9.37
N ALA A 46 9.68 10.65 9.35
CA ALA A 46 10.11 9.61 8.44
C ALA A 46 9.42 8.29 8.77
N MET A 47 9.26 7.98 10.06
CA MET A 47 8.59 6.75 10.45
C MET A 47 7.12 6.77 10.04
N GLU A 48 6.47 7.94 10.14
CA GLU A 48 5.08 8.03 9.73
C GLU A 48 4.94 7.80 8.23
N LEU A 49 5.86 8.35 7.44
CA LEU A 49 5.86 8.09 6.01
C LEU A 49 6.11 6.60 5.74
N ALA A 50 7.01 6.00 6.51
CA ALA A 50 7.32 4.60 6.33
C ALA A 50 6.10 3.73 6.58
N ARG A 51 5.33 4.07 7.64
CA ARG A 51 4.16 3.27 7.95
C ARG A 51 3.13 3.29 6.85
N ARG A 52 3.01 4.39 6.15
CA ARG A 52 1.97 4.54 5.13
C ARG A 52 2.48 4.26 3.71
N SER A 53 3.70 3.71 3.58
CA SER A 53 4.30 3.48 2.27
C SER A 53 4.06 2.09 1.70
N ARG A 54 3.22 1.30 2.37
CA ARG A 54 2.85 -0.01 1.85
C ARG A 54 4.05 -0.92 1.62
N GLY A 55 5.13 -0.71 2.37
CA GLY A 55 6.30 -1.57 2.30
C GLY A 55 7.17 -1.34 1.07
N THR A 56 6.90 -0.34 0.23
CA THR A 56 7.66 -0.18 -1.01
C THR A 56 8.46 1.11 -1.02
N PRO A 57 9.74 1.05 -1.39
CA PRO A 57 10.55 2.26 -1.48
C PRO A 57 10.04 3.24 -2.52
N ARG A 58 9.46 2.74 -3.62
CA ARG A 58 8.96 3.63 -4.65
C ARG A 58 7.83 4.50 -4.11
N LEU A 59 6.89 3.91 -3.38
CA LEU A 59 5.80 4.68 -2.83
C LEU A 59 6.32 5.60 -1.72
N ALA A 60 7.28 5.12 -0.91
CA ALA A 60 7.86 5.93 0.14
C ALA A 60 8.47 7.21 -0.46
N ASN A 61 9.21 7.07 -1.54
CA ASN A 61 9.85 8.23 -2.17
C ASN A 61 8.82 9.15 -2.80
N ARG A 62 7.75 8.62 -3.37
CA ARG A 62 6.70 9.46 -3.92
C ARG A 62 6.01 10.23 -2.82
N LEU A 63 5.70 9.59 -1.70
CA LEU A 63 5.04 10.26 -0.59
C LEU A 63 5.97 11.31 0.01
N LEU A 64 7.26 11.02 0.09
CA LEU A 64 8.21 11.98 0.61
C LEU A 64 8.20 13.27 -0.23
N LYS A 65 8.20 13.14 -1.54
CA LYS A 65 8.18 14.32 -2.40
C LYS A 65 6.88 15.11 -2.26
N ARG A 66 5.75 14.41 -2.13
CA ARG A 66 4.47 15.06 -1.97
C ARG A 66 4.38 15.79 -0.62
N VAL A 67 4.84 15.14 0.43
CA VAL A 67 4.81 15.74 1.76
C VAL A 67 5.82 16.90 1.83
N ARG A 68 6.97 16.78 1.15
CA ARG A 68 7.91 17.86 1.08
C ARG A 68 7.28 19.12 0.48
N ASP A 69 6.58 18.94 -0.65
CA ASP A 69 5.95 20.07 -1.29
C ASP A 69 4.92 20.73 -0.38
N PHE A 70 4.17 19.91 0.33
CA PHE A 70 3.17 20.40 1.26
C PHE A 70 3.85 21.19 2.38
N ALA A 71 4.93 20.66 2.96
CA ALA A 71 5.63 21.31 4.05
C ALA A 71 6.22 22.65 3.63
N GLN A 72 6.71 22.73 2.39
CA GLN A 72 7.29 23.97 1.91
C GLN A 72 6.24 25.06 1.70
N VAL A 73 5.05 24.69 1.31
CA VAL A 73 4.01 25.65 1.06
C VAL A 73 3.31 26.09 2.35
N LYS A 74 3.02 25.15 3.23
CA LYS A 74 2.21 25.45 4.40
C LYS A 74 2.98 25.61 5.70
N TYR A 75 4.19 25.12 5.74
CA TYR A 75 5.00 25.15 6.95
C TYR A 75 6.39 25.65 6.60
N ASP A 76 7.33 25.54 7.49
CA ASP A 76 8.68 26.04 7.24
C ASP A 76 9.58 25.03 6.56
N GLY A 77 9.02 24.05 5.94
CA GLY A 77 9.80 23.08 5.17
C GLY A 77 10.26 21.86 5.94
N VAL A 78 9.99 21.80 7.24
CA VAL A 78 10.41 20.67 8.04
C VAL A 78 9.28 19.65 8.14
N ILE A 79 9.58 18.39 7.89
CA ILE A 79 8.57 17.35 7.97
C ILE A 79 8.62 16.74 9.36
N THR A 80 7.74 17.18 10.23
CA THR A 80 7.58 16.60 11.54
C THR A 80 6.53 15.50 11.46
N LYS A 81 6.30 14.80 12.56
CA LYS A 81 5.28 13.77 12.59
C LYS A 81 3.92 14.39 12.28
N GLU A 82 3.65 15.56 12.85
CA GLU A 82 2.37 16.21 12.66
C GLU A 82 2.16 16.65 11.21
N VAL A 83 3.20 17.19 10.59
CA VAL A 83 3.13 17.61 9.19
C VAL A 83 2.92 16.38 8.31
N ALA A 84 3.65 15.29 8.58
CA ALA A 84 3.50 14.08 7.81
C ALA A 84 2.09 13.53 7.93
N ASN A 85 1.56 13.47 9.14
CA ASN A 85 0.21 12.95 9.33
C ASN A 85 -0.82 13.80 8.61
N TYR A 86 -0.72 15.10 8.72
CA TYR A 86 -1.71 15.98 8.11
C TYR A 86 -1.65 15.85 6.58
N ALA A 87 -0.45 15.86 6.02
CA ALA A 87 -0.30 15.75 4.58
C ALA A 87 -0.80 14.41 4.06
N LEU A 88 -0.46 13.32 4.77
CA LEU A 88 -0.88 12.00 4.33
C LEU A 88 -2.39 11.82 4.43
N ASP A 89 -3.02 12.45 5.43
CA ASP A 89 -4.47 12.41 5.52
C ASP A 89 -5.10 13.15 4.34
N LEU A 90 -4.50 14.26 3.93
CA LEU A 90 -5.01 14.97 2.77
C LEU A 90 -4.83 14.17 1.49
N LEU A 91 -3.82 13.30 1.44
CA LEU A 91 -3.61 12.43 0.29
C LEU A 91 -4.44 11.14 0.41
N ASP A 92 -5.25 11.06 1.46
CA ASP A 92 -6.17 9.92 1.68
C ASP A 92 -5.42 8.59 1.88
N VAL A 93 -4.31 8.64 2.58
CA VAL A 93 -3.55 7.43 2.92
C VAL A 93 -3.74 7.22 4.42
N ASP A 94 -4.35 6.11 4.81
CA ASP A 94 -4.64 5.89 6.23
C ASP A 94 -3.44 5.35 6.98
N LYS A 95 -3.62 5.07 8.28
CA LYS A 95 -2.51 4.69 9.13
C LYS A 95 -1.88 3.36 8.83
N PHE A 96 -2.56 2.52 8.06
CA PHE A 96 -2.00 1.26 7.63
C PHE A 96 -1.51 1.36 6.18
N GLY A 97 -1.45 2.57 5.61
CA GLY A 97 -1.00 2.73 4.25
C GLY A 97 -2.04 2.37 3.20
N LEU A 98 -3.29 2.19 3.62
CA LEU A 98 -4.34 1.87 2.68
C LEU A 98 -4.89 3.15 2.09
N ASP A 99 -4.95 3.22 0.78
CA ASP A 99 -5.51 4.40 0.13
C ASP A 99 -6.94 4.10 -0.30
N HIS A 100 -7.50 5.01 -1.06
CA HIS A 100 -8.86 4.89 -1.54
C HIS A 100 -9.09 3.59 -2.30
N ILE A 101 -8.16 3.18 -3.14
CA ILE A 101 -8.35 1.97 -3.95
C ILE A 101 -8.30 0.72 -3.09
N ASP A 102 -7.37 0.68 -2.14
CA ASP A 102 -7.27 -0.47 -1.24
C ASP A 102 -8.55 -0.65 -0.46
N ARG A 103 -9.08 0.45 0.08
CA ARG A 103 -10.32 0.38 0.85
C ARG A 103 -11.49 -0.02 -0.04
N ASN A 104 -11.50 0.46 -1.29
CA ASN A 104 -12.56 0.10 -2.21
C ASN A 104 -12.53 -1.39 -2.54
N ILE A 105 -11.34 -1.98 -2.65
CA ILE A 105 -11.20 -3.41 -2.87
C ILE A 105 -11.86 -4.17 -1.72
N LEU A 106 -11.52 -3.81 -0.49
CA LEU A 106 -12.05 -4.52 0.67
C LEU A 106 -13.56 -4.30 0.82
N ILE A 107 -14.02 -3.08 0.63
CA ILE A 107 -15.44 -2.78 0.78
C ILE A 107 -16.25 -3.50 -0.31
N THR A 108 -15.74 -3.54 -1.54
CA THR A 108 -16.43 -4.22 -2.61
C THR A 108 -16.54 -5.72 -2.31
N MET A 109 -15.46 -6.32 -1.80
CA MET A 109 -15.50 -7.73 -1.46
C MET A 109 -16.54 -7.98 -0.36
N ILE A 110 -16.62 -7.10 0.61
CA ILE A 110 -17.57 -7.27 1.68
C ILE A 110 -19.00 -7.06 1.21
N GLU A 111 -19.24 -5.96 0.51
CA GLU A 111 -20.60 -5.62 0.13
C GLU A 111 -21.17 -6.41 -1.02
N LYS A 112 -20.37 -6.69 -2.02
CA LYS A 112 -20.88 -7.38 -3.20
C LYS A 112 -20.67 -8.88 -3.20
N PHE A 113 -19.73 -9.36 -2.40
CA PHE A 113 -19.38 -10.77 -2.40
C PHE A 113 -19.39 -11.38 -1.00
N GLN A 114 -19.97 -10.68 -0.04
CA GLN A 114 -20.10 -11.16 1.34
C GLN A 114 -18.77 -11.57 1.94
N GLY A 115 -17.71 -10.88 1.57
CA GLY A 115 -16.36 -11.16 2.06
C GLY A 115 -15.60 -12.19 1.25
N GLY A 116 -16.20 -12.69 0.21
CA GLY A 116 -15.57 -13.67 -0.66
C GLY A 116 -16.03 -15.08 -0.35
N PRO A 117 -15.49 -16.08 -1.04
CA PRO A 117 -14.38 -16.00 -1.98
C PRO A 117 -14.79 -15.37 -3.31
N VAL A 118 -13.89 -14.58 -3.89
CA VAL A 118 -14.15 -13.97 -5.19
C VAL A 118 -12.86 -14.08 -6.01
N GLY A 119 -12.98 -14.45 -7.26
CA GLY A 119 -11.82 -14.62 -8.13
C GLY A 119 -11.23 -13.28 -8.54
N LEU A 120 -9.97 -13.31 -8.98
CA LEU A 120 -9.26 -12.11 -9.34
C LEU A 120 -9.95 -11.33 -10.45
N GLU A 121 -10.33 -12.01 -11.52
CA GLU A 121 -10.94 -11.33 -12.66
C GLU A 121 -12.27 -10.68 -12.31
N THR A 122 -13.07 -11.38 -11.53
CA THR A 122 -14.36 -10.87 -11.12
C THR A 122 -14.20 -9.65 -10.21
N LEU A 123 -13.26 -9.72 -9.27
CA LEU A 123 -13.01 -8.61 -8.37
C LEU A 123 -12.50 -7.41 -9.15
N ALA A 124 -11.55 -7.63 -10.06
CA ALA A 124 -10.99 -6.54 -10.86
C ALA A 124 -12.08 -5.84 -11.67
N ALA A 125 -12.94 -6.62 -12.29
CA ALA A 125 -14.04 -6.04 -13.07
C ALA A 125 -14.98 -5.23 -12.19
N SER A 126 -15.19 -5.69 -10.94
CA SER A 126 -16.11 -5.02 -10.04
C SER A 126 -15.62 -3.65 -9.59
N ILE A 127 -14.30 -3.44 -9.58
CA ILE A 127 -13.74 -2.18 -9.17
C ILE A 127 -13.18 -1.39 -10.36
N SER A 128 -13.40 -1.88 -11.56
CA SER A 128 -12.93 -1.25 -12.80
C SER A 128 -11.41 -1.11 -12.80
N GLU A 129 -10.72 -2.16 -12.36
CA GLU A 129 -9.27 -2.16 -12.36
C GLU A 129 -8.77 -3.32 -13.20
N ASP A 130 -7.57 -3.21 -13.72
CA ASP A 130 -6.95 -4.29 -14.47
C ASP A 130 -6.56 -5.41 -13.51
N ALA A 131 -6.84 -6.66 -13.89
CA ALA A 131 -6.56 -7.79 -13.01
C ALA A 131 -5.08 -7.90 -12.68
N GLY A 132 -4.20 -7.64 -13.65
CA GLY A 132 -2.77 -7.70 -13.40
C GLY A 132 -2.35 -6.61 -12.42
N THR A 133 -2.90 -5.41 -12.54
CA THR A 133 -2.60 -4.33 -11.64
C THR A 133 -3.09 -4.66 -10.23
N LEU A 134 -4.27 -5.22 -10.13
CA LEU A 134 -4.81 -5.61 -8.84
C LEU A 134 -3.87 -6.62 -8.17
N GLU A 135 -3.44 -7.61 -8.91
CA GLU A 135 -2.59 -8.65 -8.37
C GLU A 135 -1.19 -8.17 -8.06
N ASP A 136 -0.63 -7.32 -8.88
CA ASP A 136 0.76 -6.90 -8.72
C ASP A 136 0.96 -5.67 -7.85
N VAL A 137 0.00 -4.79 -7.80
CA VAL A 137 0.16 -3.52 -7.12
C VAL A 137 -0.56 -3.47 -5.78
N TYR A 138 -1.78 -3.97 -5.72
CA TYR A 138 -2.58 -3.83 -4.51
C TYR A 138 -2.60 -5.05 -3.61
N GLU A 139 -2.72 -6.23 -4.17
CA GLU A 139 -2.81 -7.43 -3.37
C GLU A 139 -1.61 -7.72 -2.48
N PRO A 140 -0.38 -7.49 -2.92
CA PRO A 140 0.76 -7.89 -2.09
C PRO A 140 0.74 -7.28 -0.69
N TYR A 141 0.38 -6.02 -0.59
CA TYR A 141 0.35 -5.39 0.70
C TYR A 141 -0.85 -5.87 1.52
N LEU A 142 -1.99 -6.04 0.86
CA LEU A 142 -3.18 -6.53 1.55
C LEU A 142 -2.98 -7.95 2.07
N LEU A 143 -2.29 -8.78 1.30
CA LEU A 143 -1.99 -10.14 1.72
C LEU A 143 -0.98 -10.16 2.86
N LYS A 144 0.09 -9.37 2.72
CA LYS A 144 1.14 -9.37 3.72
C LYS A 144 0.62 -8.91 5.06
N ASN A 145 -0.25 -7.93 5.07
CA ASN A 145 -0.75 -7.37 6.31
C ASN A 145 -2.02 -8.03 6.81
N GLY A 146 -2.41 -9.11 6.18
CA GLY A 146 -3.50 -9.93 6.71
C GLY A 146 -4.89 -9.41 6.47
N PHE A 147 -5.08 -8.49 5.53
CA PHE A 147 -6.42 -7.99 5.24
C PHE A 147 -7.20 -8.93 4.32
N ILE A 148 -6.50 -9.66 3.46
CA ILE A 148 -7.14 -10.68 2.62
C ILE A 148 -6.32 -11.95 2.65
N GLN A 149 -6.94 -13.04 2.24
CA GLN A 149 -6.27 -14.32 2.10
C GLN A 149 -6.66 -14.93 0.78
N ARG A 150 -5.79 -15.75 0.20
CA ARG A 150 -6.11 -16.48 -0.99
C ARG A 150 -6.54 -17.88 -0.61
N THR A 151 -7.59 -18.35 -1.24
CA THR A 151 -8.07 -19.71 -1.07
C THR A 151 -8.19 -20.35 -2.45
N PRO A 152 -8.39 -21.67 -2.55
CA PRO A 152 -8.55 -22.30 -3.86
C PRO A 152 -9.74 -21.74 -4.64
N ARG A 153 -10.69 -21.13 -3.95
CA ARG A 153 -11.87 -20.60 -4.62
C ARG A 153 -11.81 -19.10 -4.86
N GLY A 154 -10.78 -18.43 -4.40
CA GLY A 154 -10.64 -17.00 -4.63
C GLY A 154 -10.15 -16.28 -3.39
N ARG A 155 -10.28 -14.96 -3.39
CA ARG A 155 -9.82 -14.12 -2.28
C ARG A 155 -10.93 -13.93 -1.28
N VAL A 156 -10.56 -13.96 0.01
CA VAL A 156 -11.52 -13.70 1.08
C VAL A 156 -10.99 -12.59 1.98
N VAL A 157 -11.91 -11.82 2.55
CA VAL A 157 -11.55 -10.74 3.46
C VAL A 157 -11.43 -11.33 4.86
N THR A 158 -10.47 -10.85 5.64
CA THR A 158 -10.24 -11.39 6.98
C THR A 158 -10.96 -10.56 8.02
N GLU A 159 -11.01 -11.09 9.24
CA GLU A 159 -11.59 -10.38 10.35
C GLU A 159 -10.88 -9.05 10.58
N LEU A 160 -9.56 -9.03 10.40
CA LEU A 160 -8.79 -7.81 10.60
C LEU A 160 -9.29 -6.69 9.68
N ALA A 161 -9.62 -7.02 8.45
CA ALA A 161 -10.12 -6.02 7.51
C ALA A 161 -11.47 -5.46 7.96
N TYR A 162 -12.36 -6.31 8.45
CA TYR A 162 -13.64 -5.85 8.97
C TYR A 162 -13.42 -4.89 10.12
N GLN A 163 -12.49 -5.22 11.02
CA GLN A 163 -12.21 -4.38 12.17
C GLN A 163 -11.61 -3.05 11.74
N HIS A 164 -10.69 -3.09 10.79
CA HIS A 164 -10.03 -1.87 10.32
C HIS A 164 -11.04 -0.91 9.68
N LEU A 165 -11.98 -1.46 8.92
CA LEU A 165 -12.96 -0.62 8.24
C LEU A 165 -14.14 -0.26 9.12
N GLY A 166 -14.21 -0.84 10.30
CA GLY A 166 -15.33 -0.57 11.21
C GLY A 166 -16.64 -1.14 10.71
N ILE A 167 -16.58 -2.22 9.92
CA ILE A 167 -17.78 -2.84 9.38
C ILE A 167 -18.05 -4.11 10.18
N PRO A 168 -19.25 -4.28 10.74
CA PRO A 168 -19.55 -5.48 11.49
C PRO A 168 -19.57 -6.68 10.55
N ARG A 169 -19.00 -7.78 11.00
CA ARG A 169 -19.01 -8.97 10.20
C ARG A 169 -20.28 -9.75 10.54
N GLU A 170 -21.05 -10.03 9.50
CA GLU A 170 -22.26 -10.79 9.73
C GLU A 170 -21.93 -12.24 9.73
N VAL A 171 -22.54 -12.99 10.60
CA VAL A 171 -22.25 -14.39 10.75
C VAL A 171 -23.20 -15.23 9.94
#